data_c3edb8544a3d90f61125b47a4d4d9af8
#
_entry.id   c3edb8544a3d90f61125b47a4d4d9af8
#
_cell.length_a   1.000
_cell.length_b   1.000
_cell.length_c   1.000
_cell.angle_alpha   90.00
_cell.angle_beta   90.00
_cell.angle_gamma   90.00
#
_symmetry.space_group_name_H-M   'P 1'
#
loop_
_entity.id
_entity.type
_entity.pdbx_description
1 polymer ?
#
loop_
_entity_poly.entity_id
_entity_poly.type
_entity_poly.pdbx_seq_one_letter_code
_entity_poly.pdbx_strand_id
1 'polypeptide(L)'
;LDVISGGRLDWGIGAGWYENECRGYGYEFPVPKDRIAMLRECVEIVKMMWSQEETTYDGKYYQLVRANCDPKPLQAPRPPIWIGGGGEQLTLRVVAQHADYSNFGGTAEDFSRKVEILKGHCLKVGRDESEIKKTTSGEILIRDTEKELREYQIASGRGDQFEQWSNANFIGTPDQVAERIADFVKRGCSGFIPWCVDYPDKQTLTEFAKIMKTYR
;
A
#
# COMPACT_ATOMS: atom_id res chain seq x y z
N LEU A 1 -2.84 9.50 -17.82
CA LEU A 1 -1.48 9.33 -17.26
C LEU A 1 -0.73 8.16 -17.90
N ASP A 2 -1.36 7.01 -18.10
CA ASP A 2 -0.68 5.84 -18.67
C ASP A 2 -0.09 6.13 -20.05
N VAL A 3 -0.85 6.75 -20.94
CA VAL A 3 -0.39 7.18 -22.27
C VAL A 3 0.78 8.16 -22.19
N ILE A 4 0.69 9.17 -21.33
CA ILE A 4 1.75 10.19 -21.15
C ILE A 4 3.04 9.56 -20.62
N SER A 5 2.93 8.57 -19.74
CA SER A 5 4.09 7.87 -19.19
C SER A 5 4.67 6.80 -20.13
N GLY A 6 4.01 6.49 -21.25
CA GLY A 6 4.40 5.40 -22.13
C GLY A 6 4.15 4.01 -21.52
N GLY A 7 3.03 3.82 -20.83
CA GLY A 7 2.65 2.53 -20.24
C GLY A 7 3.36 2.19 -18.93
N ARG A 8 3.70 3.18 -18.10
CA ARG A 8 4.41 3.00 -16.81
C ARG A 8 3.55 3.28 -15.59
N LEU A 9 2.24 3.46 -15.76
CA LEU A 9 1.33 3.74 -14.66
C LEU A 9 1.09 2.50 -13.81
N ASP A 10 1.34 2.60 -12.51
CA ASP A 10 0.74 1.75 -11.49
C ASP A 10 -0.35 2.56 -10.77
N TRP A 11 -1.57 2.03 -10.71
CA TRP A 11 -2.69 2.75 -10.12
C TRP A 11 -2.96 2.30 -8.69
N GLY A 12 -2.63 3.17 -7.73
CA GLY A 12 -2.85 2.94 -6.30
C GLY A 12 -4.14 3.57 -5.79
N ILE A 13 -4.93 2.82 -5.02
CA ILE A 13 -6.16 3.30 -4.40
C ILE A 13 -6.35 2.69 -3.00
N GLY A 14 -7.05 3.43 -2.13
CA GLY A 14 -7.47 2.99 -0.80
C GLY A 14 -8.79 3.63 -0.39
N ALA A 15 -9.38 3.15 0.70
CA ALA A 15 -10.67 3.63 1.20
C ALA A 15 -10.60 4.97 1.95
N GLY A 16 -9.41 5.58 2.10
CA GLY A 16 -9.19 6.74 2.95
C GLY A 16 -9.15 6.38 4.44
N TRP A 17 -8.36 7.11 5.21
CA TRP A 17 -8.23 6.87 6.66
C TRP A 17 -8.16 8.15 7.49
N TYR A 18 -7.78 9.27 6.89
CA TYR A 18 -7.55 10.53 7.61
C TYR A 18 -8.79 11.45 7.53
N GLU A 19 -9.62 11.35 8.54
CA GLU A 19 -10.90 12.06 8.61
C GLU A 19 -10.76 13.58 8.57
N ASN A 20 -9.74 14.13 9.25
CA ASN A 20 -9.52 15.58 9.28
C ASN A 20 -9.22 16.16 7.90
N GLU A 21 -8.52 15.43 7.04
CA GLU A 21 -8.27 15.83 5.66
C GLU A 21 -9.58 15.88 4.85
N CYS A 22 -10.38 14.82 4.93
CA CYS A 22 -11.67 14.78 4.26
C CYS A 22 -12.56 15.95 4.69
N ARG A 23 -12.68 16.18 5.99
CA ARG A 23 -13.45 17.30 6.55
C ARG A 23 -12.89 18.65 6.12
N GLY A 24 -11.56 18.79 6.12
CA GLY A 24 -10.88 20.02 5.70
C GLY A 24 -11.17 20.44 4.27
N TYR A 25 -11.38 19.45 3.37
CA TYR A 25 -11.72 19.68 1.97
C TYR A 25 -13.22 19.57 1.66
N GLY A 26 -14.08 19.44 2.69
CA GLY A 26 -15.52 19.39 2.51
C GLY A 26 -16.06 18.04 2.00
N TYR A 27 -15.27 16.97 2.09
CA TYR A 27 -15.72 15.63 1.76
C TYR A 27 -16.37 14.96 2.96
N GLU A 28 -17.41 14.18 2.70
CA GLU A 28 -17.95 13.26 3.70
C GLU A 28 -16.93 12.19 4.07
N PHE A 29 -16.97 11.76 5.33
CA PHE A 29 -16.16 10.63 5.81
C PHE A 29 -17.08 9.54 6.37
N PRO A 30 -17.65 8.70 5.50
CA PRO A 30 -18.55 7.63 5.89
C PRO A 30 -17.89 6.60 6.80
N VAL A 31 -18.69 5.78 7.45
CA VAL A 31 -18.18 4.66 8.26
C VAL A 31 -17.33 3.70 7.41
N PRO A 32 -16.38 2.97 8.02
CA PRO A 32 -15.44 2.13 7.27
C PRO A 32 -16.08 1.15 6.30
N LYS A 33 -17.21 0.55 6.65
CA LYS A 33 -17.95 -0.37 5.79
C LYS A 33 -18.37 0.29 4.47
N ASP A 34 -18.88 1.51 4.54
CA ASP A 34 -19.35 2.23 3.35
C ASP A 34 -18.17 2.72 2.51
N ARG A 35 -17.09 3.24 3.13
CA ARG A 35 -15.88 3.63 2.41
C ARG A 35 -15.25 2.47 1.63
N ILE A 36 -15.23 1.26 2.21
CA ILE A 36 -14.69 0.08 1.51
C ILE A 36 -15.65 -0.40 0.42
N ALA A 37 -16.95 -0.25 0.59
CA ALA A 37 -17.90 -0.53 -0.49
C ALA A 37 -17.76 0.49 -1.65
N MET A 38 -17.55 1.77 -1.34
CA MET A 38 -17.20 2.80 -2.32
C MET A 38 -15.90 2.48 -3.06
N LEU A 39 -14.85 2.04 -2.33
CA LEU A 39 -13.59 1.58 -2.93
C LEU A 39 -13.83 0.47 -3.95
N ARG A 40 -14.63 -0.55 -3.61
CA ARG A 40 -14.95 -1.65 -4.52
C ARG A 40 -15.64 -1.15 -5.79
N GLU A 41 -16.72 -0.36 -5.67
CA GLU A 41 -17.42 0.19 -6.82
C GLU A 41 -16.49 1.06 -7.70
N CYS A 42 -15.63 1.87 -7.07
CA CYS A 42 -14.66 2.68 -7.80
C CYS A 42 -13.68 1.81 -8.62
N VAL A 43 -13.17 0.73 -8.05
CA VAL A 43 -12.28 -0.19 -8.78
C VAL A 43 -13.00 -0.89 -9.93
N GLU A 44 -14.25 -1.32 -9.72
CA GLU A 44 -15.09 -1.91 -10.77
C GLU A 44 -15.31 -0.91 -11.92
N ILE A 45 -15.69 0.32 -11.62
CA ILE A 45 -15.87 1.40 -12.59
C ILE A 45 -14.61 1.67 -13.40
N VAL A 46 -13.46 1.82 -12.72
CA VAL A 46 -12.20 2.12 -13.39
C VAL A 46 -11.79 0.98 -14.34
N LYS A 47 -11.96 -0.27 -13.93
CA LYS A 47 -11.72 -1.43 -14.81
C LYS A 47 -12.62 -1.40 -16.05
N MET A 48 -13.89 -1.08 -15.90
CA MET A 48 -14.83 -0.94 -17.02
C MET A 48 -14.44 0.22 -17.94
N MET A 49 -14.13 1.39 -17.38
CA MET A 49 -13.74 2.57 -18.16
C MET A 49 -12.45 2.38 -18.94
N TRP A 50 -11.53 1.56 -18.45
CA TRP A 50 -10.29 1.23 -19.16
C TRP A 50 -10.48 0.24 -20.31
N SER A 51 -11.53 -0.58 -20.28
CA SER A 51 -11.74 -1.68 -21.23
C SER A 51 -12.93 -1.49 -22.17
N GLN A 52 -13.93 -0.69 -21.80
CA GLN A 52 -15.16 -0.48 -22.56
C GLN A 52 -15.13 0.87 -23.29
N GLU A 53 -15.78 0.95 -24.46
CA GLU A 53 -15.95 2.20 -25.20
C GLU A 53 -16.74 3.20 -24.37
N GLU A 54 -17.89 2.80 -23.86
CA GLU A 54 -18.73 3.55 -22.94
C GLU A 54 -19.06 2.70 -21.72
N THR A 55 -19.04 3.33 -20.53
CA THR A 55 -19.33 2.66 -19.27
C THR A 55 -20.65 3.18 -18.69
N THR A 56 -21.57 2.27 -18.44
CA THR A 56 -22.75 2.52 -17.60
C THR A 56 -22.64 1.67 -16.35
N TYR A 57 -22.80 2.25 -15.18
CA TYR A 57 -22.70 1.59 -13.88
C TYR A 57 -23.80 2.10 -12.96
N ASP A 58 -24.59 1.20 -12.38
CA ASP A 58 -25.67 1.51 -11.44
C ASP A 58 -25.34 0.90 -10.07
N GLY A 59 -24.46 1.58 -9.33
CA GLY A 59 -24.02 1.18 -7.99
C GLY A 59 -24.80 1.86 -6.88
N LYS A 60 -24.53 1.44 -5.66
CA LYS A 60 -25.11 2.08 -4.47
C LYS A 60 -24.55 3.49 -4.25
N TYR A 61 -23.26 3.68 -4.52
CA TYR A 61 -22.52 4.92 -4.22
C TYR A 61 -22.19 5.71 -5.47
N TYR A 62 -22.02 5.05 -6.60
CA TYR A 62 -21.69 5.70 -7.88
C TYR A 62 -22.63 5.25 -8.97
N GLN A 63 -23.06 6.23 -9.77
CA GLN A 63 -23.91 6.00 -10.93
C GLN A 63 -23.29 6.70 -12.14
N LEU A 64 -23.06 5.95 -13.20
CA LEU A 64 -22.52 6.45 -14.46
C LEU A 64 -23.47 6.07 -15.61
N VAL A 65 -23.64 7.00 -16.54
CA VAL A 65 -24.42 6.78 -17.77
C VAL A 65 -23.54 7.13 -18.96
N ARG A 66 -23.15 6.12 -19.73
CA ARG A 66 -22.34 6.27 -20.95
C ARG A 66 -21.08 7.12 -20.75
N ALA A 67 -20.41 6.92 -19.61
CA ALA A 67 -19.16 7.61 -19.32
C ALA A 67 -18.04 7.10 -20.22
N ASN A 68 -17.17 8.00 -20.68
CA ASN A 68 -16.07 7.70 -21.57
C ASN A 68 -14.70 7.98 -20.90
N CYS A 69 -13.70 7.20 -21.26
CA CYS A 69 -12.30 7.38 -20.85
C CYS A 69 -11.38 7.16 -22.06
N ASP A 70 -11.05 8.23 -22.75
CA ASP A 70 -10.15 8.21 -23.91
C ASP A 70 -8.98 9.21 -23.74
N PRO A 71 -7.79 8.86 -24.24
CA PRO A 71 -7.42 7.56 -24.79
C PRO A 71 -7.37 6.46 -23.73
N LYS A 72 -7.61 5.22 -24.14
CA LYS A 72 -7.48 4.04 -23.27
C LYS A 72 -6.01 3.85 -22.83
N PRO A 73 -5.78 3.15 -21.70
CA PRO A 73 -4.41 2.80 -21.28
C PRO A 73 -3.63 2.04 -22.37
N LEU A 74 -2.32 2.22 -22.40
CA LEU A 74 -1.42 1.47 -23.26
C LEU A 74 -1.13 0.06 -22.72
N GLN A 75 -1.19 -0.09 -21.40
CA GLN A 75 -0.90 -1.38 -20.75
C GLN A 75 -2.02 -2.40 -21.00
N ALA A 76 -1.64 -3.62 -21.36
CA ALA A 76 -2.55 -4.73 -21.58
C ALA A 76 -2.40 -5.78 -20.45
N PRO A 77 -3.48 -6.26 -19.85
CA PRO A 77 -4.87 -5.91 -20.15
C PRO A 77 -5.29 -4.53 -19.59
N ARG A 78 -4.52 -3.93 -18.69
CA ARG A 78 -4.73 -2.64 -18.03
C ARG A 78 -3.52 -2.28 -17.14
N PRO A 79 -3.40 -1.05 -16.65
CA PRO A 79 -2.45 -0.70 -15.60
C PRO A 79 -2.64 -1.58 -14.35
N PRO A 80 -1.55 -1.96 -13.65
CA PRO A 80 -1.64 -2.70 -12.39
C PRO A 80 -2.43 -1.92 -11.34
N ILE A 81 -3.28 -2.63 -10.59
CA ILE A 81 -4.10 -2.08 -9.52
C ILE A 81 -3.47 -2.40 -8.17
N TRP A 82 -3.13 -1.37 -7.44
CA TRP A 82 -2.64 -1.45 -6.06
C TRP A 82 -3.76 -1.06 -5.10
N ILE A 83 -4.12 -1.93 -4.16
CA ILE A 83 -5.07 -1.61 -3.11
C ILE A 83 -4.34 -1.52 -1.77
N GLY A 84 -4.38 -0.32 -1.18
CA GLY A 84 -3.81 -0.03 0.13
C GLY A 84 -4.81 -0.24 1.26
N GLY A 85 -4.30 -0.78 2.38
CA GLY A 85 -5.06 -1.00 3.59
C GLY A 85 -5.09 -2.45 4.06
N GLY A 86 -5.01 -2.64 5.37
CA GLY A 86 -4.87 -3.95 6.01
C GLY A 86 -6.13 -4.44 6.72
N GLY A 87 -7.32 -3.93 6.38
CA GLY A 87 -8.59 -4.36 6.98
C GLY A 87 -8.95 -5.79 6.57
N GLU A 88 -8.88 -6.71 7.54
CA GLU A 88 -8.88 -8.16 7.32
C GLU A 88 -10.18 -8.70 6.70
N GLN A 89 -11.33 -8.16 7.13
CA GLN A 89 -12.62 -8.69 6.70
C GLN A 89 -13.14 -8.08 5.40
N LEU A 90 -12.91 -6.79 5.20
CA LEU A 90 -13.50 -6.04 4.09
C LEU A 90 -12.45 -5.65 3.04
N THR A 91 -11.35 -4.99 3.44
CA THR A 91 -10.35 -4.52 2.48
C THR A 91 -9.66 -5.67 1.77
N LEU A 92 -9.17 -6.69 2.51
CA LEU A 92 -8.51 -7.85 1.90
C LEU A 92 -9.45 -8.68 1.01
N ARG A 93 -10.77 -8.60 1.24
CA ARG A 93 -11.75 -9.18 0.31
C ARG A 93 -11.80 -8.44 -1.03
N VAL A 94 -11.76 -7.09 -1.01
CA VAL A 94 -11.69 -6.29 -2.24
C VAL A 94 -10.36 -6.52 -2.96
N VAL A 95 -9.26 -6.63 -2.22
CA VAL A 95 -7.94 -7.03 -2.75
C VAL A 95 -8.03 -8.35 -3.50
N ALA A 96 -8.58 -9.39 -2.87
CA ALA A 96 -8.73 -10.72 -3.48
C ALA A 96 -9.51 -10.69 -4.79
N GLN A 97 -10.51 -9.80 -4.91
CA GLN A 97 -11.37 -9.69 -6.09
C GLN A 97 -10.73 -8.89 -7.24
N HIS A 98 -9.89 -7.89 -6.93
CA HIS A 98 -9.58 -6.86 -7.93
C HIS A 98 -8.10 -6.48 -8.03
N ALA A 99 -7.28 -6.66 -6.99
CA ALA A 99 -5.93 -6.10 -6.94
C ALA A 99 -4.88 -6.99 -7.63
N ASP A 100 -3.86 -6.37 -8.20
CA ASP A 100 -2.61 -7.01 -8.61
C ASP A 100 -1.57 -6.88 -7.50
N TYR A 101 -1.68 -5.83 -6.68
CA TYR A 101 -0.82 -5.56 -5.54
C TYR A 101 -1.65 -5.24 -4.30
N SER A 102 -1.29 -5.83 -3.18
CA SER A 102 -1.80 -5.48 -1.85
C SER A 102 -0.71 -4.77 -1.06
N ASN A 103 -1.06 -3.63 -0.44
CA ASN A 103 -0.12 -2.90 0.43
C ASN A 103 -0.71 -2.75 1.83
N PHE A 104 0.01 -3.20 2.84
CA PHE A 104 -0.38 -3.05 4.24
C PHE A 104 0.83 -2.96 5.15
N GLY A 105 0.77 -2.08 6.16
CA GLY A 105 1.80 -1.92 7.18
C GLY A 105 1.59 -2.85 8.38
N GLY A 106 2.52 -2.77 9.32
CA GLY A 106 2.54 -3.52 10.57
C GLY A 106 3.83 -4.30 10.76
N THR A 107 3.88 -5.13 11.79
CA THR A 107 5.01 -6.01 12.05
C THR A 107 5.09 -7.15 11.03
N ALA A 108 6.19 -7.89 11.03
CA ALA A 108 6.36 -9.07 10.16
C ALA A 108 5.33 -10.17 10.48
N GLU A 109 4.93 -10.30 11.75
CA GLU A 109 3.87 -11.20 12.19
C GLU A 109 2.50 -10.76 11.68
N ASP A 110 2.20 -9.44 11.74
CA ASP A 110 0.99 -8.88 11.15
C ASP A 110 0.94 -9.11 9.64
N PHE A 111 2.08 -8.97 8.98
CA PHE A 111 2.19 -9.23 7.54
C PHE A 111 1.82 -10.69 7.22
N SER A 112 2.44 -11.66 7.91
CA SER A 112 2.15 -13.09 7.71
C SER A 112 0.68 -13.41 7.97
N ARG A 113 0.11 -12.88 9.06
CA ARG A 113 -1.31 -13.09 9.40
C ARG A 113 -2.24 -12.56 8.31
N LYS A 114 -1.96 -11.36 7.79
CA LYS A 114 -2.76 -10.76 6.71
C LYS A 114 -2.62 -11.51 5.38
N VAL A 115 -1.44 -12.05 5.08
CA VAL A 115 -1.23 -12.90 3.91
C VAL A 115 -2.11 -14.16 3.99
N GLU A 116 -2.16 -14.84 5.14
CA GLU A 116 -3.03 -16.01 5.31
C GLU A 116 -4.53 -15.67 5.20
N ILE A 117 -4.94 -14.52 5.73
CA ILE A 117 -6.33 -14.05 5.59
C ILE A 117 -6.65 -13.74 4.13
N LEU A 118 -5.74 -13.08 3.41
CA LEU A 118 -5.88 -12.79 1.97
C LEU A 118 -6.04 -14.09 1.18
N LYS A 119 -5.21 -15.09 1.45
CA LYS A 119 -5.31 -16.42 0.85
C LYS A 119 -6.69 -17.05 1.08
N GLY A 120 -7.24 -16.94 2.28
CA GLY A 120 -8.60 -17.39 2.58
C GLY A 120 -9.68 -16.62 1.78
N HIS A 121 -9.51 -15.35 1.51
CA HIS A 121 -10.42 -14.59 0.65
C HIS A 121 -10.26 -14.97 -0.83
N CYS A 122 -9.04 -15.20 -1.30
CA CYS A 122 -8.77 -15.65 -2.67
C CYS A 122 -9.45 -16.99 -2.97
N LEU A 123 -9.33 -17.95 -2.04
CA LEU A 123 -10.03 -19.24 -2.16
C LEU A 123 -11.56 -19.08 -2.32
N LYS A 124 -12.17 -18.15 -1.59
CA LYS A 124 -13.63 -17.89 -1.67
C LYS A 124 -14.08 -17.31 -3.00
N VAL A 125 -13.19 -16.64 -3.71
CA VAL A 125 -13.47 -16.02 -5.02
C VAL A 125 -12.89 -16.80 -6.19
N GLY A 126 -12.28 -17.95 -5.94
CA GLY A 126 -11.70 -18.83 -6.96
C GLY A 126 -10.45 -18.26 -7.65
N ARG A 127 -9.67 -17.46 -6.91
CA ARG A 127 -8.44 -16.83 -7.44
C ARG A 127 -7.20 -17.40 -6.78
N ASP A 128 -6.14 -17.57 -7.53
CA ASP A 128 -4.82 -17.92 -6.97
C ASP A 128 -4.21 -16.69 -6.26
N GLU A 129 -3.88 -16.86 -4.98
CA GLU A 129 -3.26 -15.82 -4.17
C GLU A 129 -1.88 -15.41 -4.70
N SER A 130 -1.16 -16.29 -5.38
CA SER A 130 0.15 -16.01 -5.97
C SER A 130 0.11 -14.93 -7.08
N GLU A 131 -1.05 -14.69 -7.69
CA GLU A 131 -1.26 -13.61 -8.64
C GLU A 131 -1.19 -12.21 -7.99
N ILE A 132 -1.33 -12.13 -6.66
CA ILE A 132 -1.32 -10.86 -5.95
C ILE A 132 0.03 -10.67 -5.28
N LYS A 133 0.77 -9.65 -5.69
CA LYS A 133 2.01 -9.27 -5.03
C LYS A 133 1.72 -8.55 -3.73
N LYS A 134 2.34 -9.01 -2.64
CA LYS A 134 2.18 -8.43 -1.31
C LYS A 134 3.33 -7.48 -1.03
N THR A 135 3.02 -6.25 -0.65
CA THR A 135 3.98 -5.20 -0.34
C THR A 135 3.69 -4.64 1.04
N THR A 136 4.69 -4.03 1.65
CA THR A 136 4.54 -3.36 2.94
C THR A 136 4.96 -1.90 2.86
N SER A 137 4.37 -1.10 3.74
CA SER A 137 4.73 0.30 3.92
C SER A 137 5.02 0.58 5.39
N GLY A 138 5.89 1.53 5.64
CA GLY A 138 6.24 1.95 6.99
C GLY A 138 7.23 3.11 6.99
N GLU A 139 7.43 3.70 8.14
CA GLU A 139 8.46 4.72 8.33
C GLU A 139 9.84 4.04 8.33
N ILE A 140 10.84 4.74 7.81
CA ILE A 140 12.22 4.26 7.80
C ILE A 140 13.16 5.33 8.34
N LEU A 141 14.05 4.88 9.24
CA LEU A 141 15.16 5.65 9.76
C LEU A 141 16.39 4.76 9.91
N ILE A 142 17.48 5.11 9.25
CA ILE A 142 18.74 4.39 9.35
C ILE A 142 19.81 5.32 9.89
N ARG A 143 20.52 4.87 10.93
CA ARG A 143 21.68 5.55 11.50
C ARG A 143 22.82 4.58 11.60
N ASP A 144 24.05 5.05 11.38
CA ASP A 144 25.23 4.19 11.31
C ASP A 144 25.53 3.51 12.64
N THR A 145 25.10 4.10 13.75
CA THR A 145 25.39 3.61 15.10
C THR A 145 24.18 3.68 16.03
N GLU A 146 24.16 2.80 17.03
CA GLU A 146 23.21 2.82 18.14
C GLU A 146 23.23 4.14 18.92
N LYS A 147 24.37 4.82 18.95
CA LYS A 147 24.51 6.12 19.59
C LYS A 147 23.67 7.16 18.85
N GLU A 148 23.79 7.23 17.54
CA GLU A 148 23.02 8.16 16.71
C GLU A 148 21.50 7.86 16.75
N LEU A 149 21.12 6.58 16.83
CA LEU A 149 19.72 6.19 17.04
C LEU A 149 19.18 6.70 18.38
N ARG A 150 19.95 6.61 19.45
CA ARG A 150 19.57 7.16 20.76
C ARG A 150 19.48 8.68 20.75
N GLU A 151 20.41 9.35 20.08
CA GLU A 151 20.36 10.81 19.90
C GLU A 151 19.08 11.22 19.15
N TYR A 152 18.73 10.50 18.08
CA TYR A 152 17.47 10.71 17.38
C TYR A 152 16.25 10.41 18.27
N GLN A 153 16.26 9.34 19.05
CA GLN A 153 15.20 9.01 20.00
C GLN A 153 14.92 10.18 20.94
N ILE A 154 15.97 10.72 21.55
CA ILE A 154 15.88 11.86 22.47
C ILE A 154 15.32 13.09 21.73
N ALA A 155 15.88 13.43 20.58
CA ALA A 155 15.48 14.60 19.78
C ALA A 155 14.05 14.51 19.26
N SER A 156 13.57 13.30 18.95
CA SER A 156 12.21 13.07 18.43
C SER A 156 11.10 13.29 19.46
N GLY A 157 11.42 13.32 20.74
CA GLY A 157 10.44 13.46 21.82
C GLY A 157 9.49 12.26 21.98
N ARG A 158 9.77 11.12 21.33
CA ARG A 158 8.90 9.92 21.38
C ARG A 158 8.95 9.18 22.72
N GLY A 159 9.99 9.40 23.52
CA GLY A 159 10.09 8.78 24.85
C GLY A 159 9.89 7.26 24.82
N ASP A 160 9.02 6.75 25.67
CA ASP A 160 8.69 5.32 25.79
C ASP A 160 7.99 4.74 24.57
N GLN A 161 7.43 5.57 23.69
CA GLN A 161 6.78 5.12 22.46
C GLN A 161 7.78 4.76 21.36
N PHE A 162 9.08 5.09 21.54
CA PHE A 162 10.10 4.87 20.52
C PHE A 162 10.28 3.39 20.20
N GLU A 163 10.30 2.53 21.20
CA GLU A 163 10.46 1.09 21.01
C GLU A 163 9.29 0.48 20.22
N GLN A 164 8.06 0.81 20.60
CA GLN A 164 6.87 0.36 19.88
C GLN A 164 6.86 0.87 18.44
N TRP A 165 7.21 2.14 18.24
CA TRP A 165 7.31 2.73 16.92
C TRP A 165 8.41 2.07 16.07
N SER A 166 9.58 1.84 16.64
CA SER A 166 10.71 1.15 15.99
C SER A 166 10.35 -0.27 15.57
N ASN A 167 9.65 -1.02 16.43
CA ASN A 167 9.25 -2.39 16.16
C ASN A 167 8.21 -2.51 15.04
N ALA A 168 7.34 -1.51 14.89
CA ALA A 168 6.32 -1.47 13.84
C ALA A 168 6.83 -0.91 12.48
N ASN A 169 8.08 -0.42 12.43
CA ASN A 169 8.66 0.29 11.31
C ASN A 169 10.09 -0.18 10.99
N PHE A 170 10.77 0.42 10.04
CA PHE A 170 12.12 0.07 9.60
C PHE A 170 13.15 1.01 10.23
N ILE A 171 13.31 0.90 11.56
CA ILE A 171 14.14 1.80 12.35
C ILE A 171 15.32 1.02 12.92
N GLY A 172 16.56 1.47 12.69
CA GLY A 172 17.74 0.78 13.20
C GLY A 172 19.04 1.16 12.52
N THR A 173 20.09 0.39 12.84
CA THR A 173 21.34 0.41 12.09
C THR A 173 21.14 -0.24 10.70
N PRO A 174 22.07 -0.07 9.75
CA PRO A 174 21.95 -0.72 8.44
C PRO A 174 21.72 -2.23 8.54
N ASP A 175 22.41 -2.92 9.42
CA ASP A 175 22.28 -4.38 9.61
C ASP A 175 20.90 -4.75 10.19
N GLN A 176 20.43 -4.03 11.20
CA GLN A 176 19.11 -4.27 11.81
C GLN A 176 17.97 -4.05 10.79
N VAL A 177 18.07 -3.02 9.99
CA VAL A 177 17.07 -2.76 8.94
C VAL A 177 17.16 -3.81 7.84
N ALA A 178 18.37 -4.24 7.44
CA ALA A 178 18.56 -5.30 6.46
C ALA A 178 17.98 -6.64 6.93
N GLU A 179 18.20 -7.03 8.19
CA GLU A 179 17.62 -8.23 8.79
C GLU A 179 16.09 -8.17 8.79
N ARG A 180 15.51 -7.03 9.15
CA ARG A 180 14.05 -6.83 9.15
C ARG A 180 13.48 -6.93 7.74
N ILE A 181 14.12 -6.33 6.75
CA ILE A 181 13.72 -6.46 5.34
C ILE A 181 13.81 -7.92 4.90
N ALA A 182 14.89 -8.63 5.25
CA ALA A 182 15.05 -10.04 4.92
C ALA A 182 13.94 -10.91 5.53
N ASP A 183 13.49 -10.64 6.75
CA ASP A 183 12.36 -11.34 7.36
C ASP A 183 11.05 -11.12 6.58
N PHE A 184 10.75 -9.89 6.19
CA PHE A 184 9.57 -9.62 5.33
C PHE A 184 9.66 -10.33 3.97
N VAL A 185 10.84 -10.30 3.33
CA VAL A 185 11.05 -11.00 2.04
C VAL A 185 10.85 -12.50 2.21
N LYS A 186 11.39 -13.11 3.26
CA LYS A 186 11.19 -14.54 3.59
C LYS A 186 9.71 -14.91 3.78
N ARG A 187 8.90 -13.95 4.26
CA ARG A 187 7.45 -14.11 4.44
C ARG A 187 6.65 -13.80 3.17
N GLY A 188 7.31 -13.55 2.03
CA GLY A 188 6.68 -13.31 0.74
C GLY A 188 6.39 -11.85 0.41
N CYS A 189 6.99 -10.90 1.12
CA CYS A 189 6.94 -9.49 0.74
C CYS A 189 7.75 -9.26 -0.54
N SER A 190 7.11 -8.69 -1.56
CA SER A 190 7.70 -8.42 -2.87
C SER A 190 8.10 -6.97 -3.10
N GLY A 191 7.83 -6.09 -2.15
CA GLY A 191 8.16 -4.67 -2.28
C GLY A 191 7.94 -3.86 -1.01
N PHE A 192 8.67 -2.75 -0.91
CA PHE A 192 8.66 -1.85 0.24
C PHE A 192 8.33 -0.44 -0.21
N ILE A 193 7.43 0.24 0.50
CA ILE A 193 7.08 1.66 0.29
C ILE A 193 7.41 2.42 1.58
N PRO A 194 8.68 2.80 1.78
CA PRO A 194 9.10 3.47 3.00
C PRO A 194 8.88 4.98 2.95
N TRP A 195 8.64 5.58 4.12
CA TRP A 195 8.69 7.02 4.35
C TRP A 195 9.92 7.39 5.16
N CYS A 196 10.88 8.09 4.55
CA CYS A 196 12.06 8.58 5.24
C CYS A 196 11.65 9.69 6.22
N VAL A 197 11.73 9.40 7.53
CA VAL A 197 11.29 10.34 8.57
C VAL A 197 12.27 11.47 8.86
N ASP A 198 13.49 11.34 8.34
CA ASP A 198 14.57 12.32 8.45
C ASP A 198 14.67 13.26 7.22
N TYR A 199 13.77 13.13 6.24
CA TYR A 199 13.78 14.06 5.11
C TYR A 199 13.75 15.54 5.57
N PRO A 200 14.59 16.42 5.02
CA PRO A 200 15.38 16.32 3.77
C PRO A 200 16.79 15.71 3.92
N ASP A 201 17.18 15.17 5.07
CA ASP A 201 18.41 14.41 5.19
C ASP A 201 18.39 13.17 4.27
N LYS A 202 19.52 12.87 3.65
CA LYS A 202 19.64 11.79 2.67
C LYS A 202 20.29 10.53 3.24
N GLN A 203 20.69 10.53 4.51
CA GLN A 203 21.38 9.38 5.12
C GLN A 203 20.55 8.11 5.02
N THR A 204 19.33 8.13 5.54
CA THR A 204 18.41 7.00 5.48
C THR A 204 18.17 6.50 4.06
N LEU A 205 17.91 7.41 3.11
CA LEU A 205 17.68 7.05 1.71
C LEU A 205 18.91 6.39 1.08
N THR A 206 20.10 6.89 1.39
CA THR A 206 21.37 6.36 0.87
C THR A 206 21.65 4.96 1.40
N GLU A 207 21.49 4.76 2.71
CA GLU A 207 21.69 3.43 3.33
C GLU A 207 20.64 2.43 2.89
N PHE A 208 19.37 2.82 2.83
CA PHE A 208 18.31 1.98 2.29
C PHE A 208 18.59 1.54 0.83
N ALA A 209 19.08 2.46 0.00
CA ALA A 209 19.43 2.12 -1.38
C ALA A 209 20.56 1.08 -1.47
N LYS A 210 21.53 1.09 -0.53
CA LYS A 210 22.58 0.07 -0.46
C LYS A 210 21.99 -1.30 -0.10
N ILE A 211 21.11 -1.35 0.91
CA ILE A 211 20.42 -2.58 1.32
C ILE A 211 19.62 -3.16 0.16
N MET A 212 18.84 -2.33 -0.54
CA MET A 212 17.98 -2.79 -1.63
C MET A 212 18.75 -3.29 -2.86
N LYS A 213 20.03 -2.97 -3.03
CA LYS A 213 20.86 -3.54 -4.10
C LYS A 213 21.06 -5.05 -3.96
N THR A 214 20.93 -5.61 -2.76
CA THR A 214 21.06 -7.06 -2.52
C THR A 214 19.85 -7.88 -3.00
N TYR A 215 18.74 -7.19 -3.33
CA TYR A 215 17.47 -7.80 -3.78
C TYR A 215 17.15 -7.53 -5.26
N ARG A 216 18.13 -7.06 -6.03
CA ARG A 216 18.00 -6.80 -7.47
C ARG A 216 18.52 -7.93 -8.33
#